data_4da3e0859d2d0835a76ec96b21e19c8a
#
_entry.id   4da3e0859d2d0835a76ec96b21e19c8a
#
_cell.length_a   1.000
_cell.length_b   1.000
_cell.length_c   1.000
_cell.angle_alpha   90.00
_cell.angle_beta   90.00
_cell.angle_gamma   90.00
#
_symmetry.space_group_name_H-M   'P 1'
#
loop_
_entity.id
_entity.type
_entity.pdbx_description
1 polymer ?
#
loop_
_entity_poly.entity_id
_entity_poly.type
_entity_poly.pdbx_seq_one_letter_code
_entity_poly.pdbx_strand_id
1 'polypeptide(L)'
;AILKRDRNHPSIIGWCPFNETFDEPVENPRRAQDDEVIRNVYLVTKAVDITRPVIDVSGFYHVETDIYDVHDYEQYKDVFYERYGKMNPGDPCWEDEEHGKRQKYDGKTPLFMSEFGGTFWATGTEYQPQQDSGWSKWKNPESEDEVCDRCVSLMEVLLNSKAFCGYCYTQLTDIEQEMNGLYTYRREKKFSDENYQRIREMNLRKAAIEEV
;
A
#
# COMPACT_ATOMS: atom_id res chain seq x y z
N ALA A 1 -14.73 11.96 16.06
CA ALA A 1 -13.99 11.93 17.33
C ALA A 1 -12.47 11.92 17.08
N ILE A 2 -11.92 10.98 16.28
CA ILE A 2 -10.48 10.78 16.00
C ILE A 2 -9.82 12.07 15.49
N LEU A 3 -10.31 12.65 14.41
CA LEU A 3 -9.77 13.89 13.83
C LEU A 3 -9.63 15.02 14.86
N LYS A 4 -10.67 15.26 15.68
CA LYS A 4 -10.64 16.31 16.71
C LYS A 4 -9.62 16.02 17.83
N ARG A 5 -9.40 14.76 18.16
CA ARG A 5 -8.43 14.33 19.15
C ARG A 5 -7.00 14.49 18.64
N ASP A 6 -6.75 14.07 17.39
CA ASP A 6 -5.40 13.80 16.91
C ASP A 6 -4.84 14.86 15.93
N ARG A 7 -5.67 15.77 15.39
CA ARG A 7 -5.24 16.77 14.38
C ARG A 7 -4.08 17.70 14.81
N ASN A 8 -3.81 17.78 16.11
CA ASN A 8 -2.69 18.60 16.61
C ASN A 8 -1.37 17.81 16.71
N HIS A 9 -1.36 16.52 16.38
CA HIS A 9 -0.12 15.75 16.37
C HIS A 9 0.68 16.04 15.09
N PRO A 10 1.93 16.54 15.22
CA PRO A 10 2.74 16.93 14.06
C PRO A 10 3.20 15.73 13.20
N SER A 11 3.17 14.53 13.75
CA SER A 11 3.49 13.29 13.02
C SER A 11 2.40 12.81 12.05
N ILE A 12 1.18 13.36 12.16
CA ILE A 12 0.10 13.03 11.23
C ILE A 12 0.25 13.91 10.00
N ILE A 13 0.45 13.29 8.83
CA ILE A 13 0.65 13.97 7.55
C ILE A 13 -0.58 13.93 6.64
N GLY A 14 -1.51 13.02 6.86
CA GLY A 14 -2.73 12.85 6.08
C GLY A 14 -3.76 12.00 6.81
N TRP A 15 -4.95 11.90 6.24
CA TRP A 15 -6.06 11.11 6.75
C TRP A 15 -6.52 10.10 5.72
N CYS A 16 -6.89 8.90 6.18
CA CYS A 16 -7.46 7.86 5.34
C CYS A 16 -8.62 7.19 6.11
N PRO A 17 -9.89 7.52 5.83
CA PRO A 17 -11.04 7.01 6.57
C PRO A 17 -11.49 5.61 6.19
N PHE A 18 -11.22 5.15 4.96
CA PHE A 18 -11.63 3.83 4.47
C PHE A 18 -10.46 3.08 3.86
N ASN A 19 -10.58 1.75 3.87
CA ASN A 19 -9.61 0.86 3.27
C ASN A 19 -10.31 -0.22 2.45
N GLU A 20 -9.87 -0.44 1.20
CA GLU A 20 -10.24 -1.55 0.34
C GLU A 20 -11.76 -1.80 0.25
N THR A 21 -12.48 -0.83 -0.22
CA THR A 21 -13.90 -0.97 -0.55
C THR A 21 -14.08 -1.57 -1.95
N PHE A 22 -15.05 -2.47 -2.11
CA PHE A 22 -15.27 -3.22 -3.35
C PHE A 22 -16.49 -2.71 -4.11
N ASP A 23 -16.46 -2.85 -5.45
CA ASP A 23 -17.54 -2.41 -6.32
C ASP A 23 -18.68 -3.42 -6.46
N GLU A 24 -18.36 -4.70 -6.45
CA GLU A 24 -19.36 -5.75 -6.64
C GLU A 24 -19.78 -6.39 -5.32
N PRO A 25 -21.06 -6.80 -5.22
CA PRO A 25 -21.52 -7.67 -4.14
C PRO A 25 -20.99 -9.09 -4.37
N VAL A 26 -19.69 -9.28 -4.20
CA VAL A 26 -19.12 -10.62 -4.11
C VAL A 26 -19.74 -11.26 -2.87
N GLU A 27 -20.60 -12.25 -3.03
CA GLU A 27 -21.21 -13.09 -1.97
C GLU A 27 -21.74 -12.36 -0.70
N ASN A 28 -21.29 -11.12 -0.46
CA ASN A 28 -21.70 -10.30 0.68
C ASN A 28 -22.02 -8.86 0.26
N PRO A 29 -23.31 -8.54 0.01
CA PRO A 29 -23.75 -7.20 -0.41
C PRO A 29 -23.40 -6.08 0.58
N ARG A 30 -22.95 -6.41 1.81
CA ARG A 30 -22.54 -5.42 2.81
C ARG A 30 -21.14 -4.83 2.55
N ARG A 31 -20.40 -5.35 1.57
CA ARG A 31 -19.07 -4.86 1.22
C ARG A 31 -19.03 -3.96 -0.01
N ALA A 32 -20.17 -3.80 -0.72
CA ALA A 32 -20.23 -2.88 -1.85
C ALA A 32 -19.98 -1.44 -1.39
N GLN A 33 -19.12 -0.73 -2.11
CA GLN A 33 -18.83 0.67 -1.87
C GLN A 33 -20.08 1.52 -2.14
N ASP A 34 -20.44 2.38 -1.18
CA ASP A 34 -21.39 3.47 -1.38
C ASP A 34 -20.63 4.77 -1.61
N ASP A 35 -20.60 5.24 -2.85
CA ASP A 35 -19.85 6.41 -3.27
C ASP A 35 -20.30 7.70 -2.54
N GLU A 36 -21.58 7.83 -2.20
CA GLU A 36 -22.08 8.97 -1.44
C GLU A 36 -21.59 8.97 0.00
N VAL A 37 -21.50 7.79 0.63
CA VAL A 37 -20.91 7.67 1.97
C VAL A 37 -19.44 8.05 1.94
N ILE A 38 -18.66 7.53 0.98
CA ILE A 38 -17.24 7.85 0.82
C ILE A 38 -17.06 9.35 0.65
N ARG A 39 -17.77 9.97 -0.31
CA ARG A 39 -17.72 11.41 -0.58
C ARG A 39 -18.04 12.24 0.66
N ASN A 40 -19.13 11.90 1.35
CA ASN A 40 -19.54 12.65 2.54
C ASN A 40 -18.51 12.55 3.68
N VAL A 41 -17.89 11.39 3.87
CA VAL A 41 -16.82 11.23 4.89
C VAL A 41 -15.56 12.00 4.49
N TYR A 42 -15.17 12.00 3.22
CA TYR A 42 -14.10 12.85 2.71
C TYR A 42 -14.37 14.33 3.01
N LEU A 43 -15.55 14.84 2.63
CA LEU A 43 -15.92 16.24 2.86
C LEU A 43 -15.94 16.62 4.34
N VAL A 44 -16.46 15.74 5.20
CA VAL A 44 -16.45 15.96 6.67
C VAL A 44 -15.03 15.95 7.21
N THR A 45 -14.17 15.08 6.69
CA THR A 45 -12.75 15.04 7.08
C THR A 45 -12.05 16.35 6.72
N LYS A 46 -12.22 16.84 5.49
CA LYS A 46 -11.72 18.14 5.02
C LYS A 46 -12.28 19.31 5.84
N ALA A 47 -13.56 19.27 6.20
CA ALA A 47 -14.19 20.32 7.02
C ALA A 47 -13.63 20.40 8.45
N VAL A 48 -13.15 19.29 8.99
CA VAL A 48 -12.54 19.22 10.33
C VAL A 48 -11.06 19.56 10.30
N ASP A 49 -10.35 19.14 9.25
CA ASP A 49 -8.92 19.43 9.05
C ASP A 49 -8.62 19.76 7.58
N ILE A 50 -8.65 21.03 7.24
CA ILE A 50 -8.33 21.54 5.90
C ILE A 50 -6.82 21.54 5.60
N THR A 51 -5.99 21.32 6.61
CA THR A 51 -4.53 21.50 6.49
C THR A 51 -3.81 20.26 5.96
N ARG A 52 -4.46 19.11 6.01
CA ARG A 52 -3.87 17.81 5.59
C ARG A 52 -4.60 17.21 4.40
N PRO A 53 -3.89 16.48 3.54
CA PRO A 53 -4.53 15.72 2.49
C PRO A 53 -5.34 14.57 3.05
N VAL A 54 -6.33 14.14 2.28
CA VAL A 54 -7.20 13.00 2.59
C VAL A 54 -7.15 12.02 1.43
N ILE A 55 -6.84 10.76 1.72
CA ILE A 55 -7.14 9.63 0.87
C ILE A 55 -8.55 9.17 1.26
N ASP A 56 -9.48 9.22 0.34
CA ASP A 56 -10.89 8.89 0.64
C ASP A 56 -11.08 7.41 0.96
N VAL A 57 -10.51 6.55 0.13
CA VAL A 57 -10.43 5.08 0.31
C VAL A 57 -9.02 4.66 -0.08
N SER A 58 -8.30 3.97 0.79
CA SER A 58 -7.00 3.41 0.44
C SER A 58 -7.18 2.19 -0.46
N GLY A 59 -6.56 2.24 -1.63
CA GLY A 59 -6.65 1.22 -2.68
C GLY A 59 -7.98 1.24 -3.45
N PHE A 60 -8.02 0.57 -4.59
CA PHE A 60 -9.16 0.33 -5.48
C PHE A 60 -9.88 1.59 -6.01
N TYR A 61 -11.01 1.97 -5.44
CA TYR A 61 -12.01 2.82 -6.09
C TYR A 61 -12.15 4.19 -5.44
N HIS A 62 -11.36 5.17 -5.86
CA HIS A 62 -11.48 6.54 -5.40
C HIS A 62 -12.76 7.23 -5.92
N VAL A 63 -13.38 8.02 -5.08
CA VAL A 63 -14.52 8.88 -5.42
C VAL A 63 -14.08 10.33 -5.51
N GLU A 64 -13.36 10.82 -4.50
CA GLU A 64 -12.75 12.15 -4.44
C GLU A 64 -11.59 12.11 -3.46
N THR A 65 -10.35 12.24 -3.93
CA THR A 65 -9.15 12.11 -3.11
C THR A 65 -8.12 13.21 -3.38
N ASP A 66 -7.38 13.61 -2.35
CA ASP A 66 -6.24 14.55 -2.49
C ASP A 66 -4.94 13.82 -2.86
N ILE A 67 -4.83 12.53 -2.58
CA ILE A 67 -3.72 11.67 -2.95
C ILE A 67 -4.34 10.45 -3.63
N TYR A 68 -3.90 10.16 -4.85
CA TYR A 68 -4.29 8.95 -5.55
C TYR A 68 -3.39 7.82 -5.11
N ASP A 69 -3.95 6.80 -4.47
CA ASP A 69 -3.16 5.67 -3.99
C ASP A 69 -3.60 4.35 -4.60
N VAL A 70 -2.66 3.41 -4.61
CA VAL A 70 -2.86 2.08 -5.18
C VAL A 70 -2.33 1.00 -4.25
N HIS A 71 -2.99 -0.17 -4.27
CA HIS A 71 -2.53 -1.40 -3.64
C HIS A 71 -2.12 -2.39 -4.72
N ASP A 72 -0.88 -2.86 -4.69
CA ASP A 72 -0.44 -3.92 -5.59
C ASP A 72 0.49 -4.90 -4.89
N TYR A 73 0.01 -6.13 -4.75
CA TYR A 73 0.72 -7.22 -4.09
C TYR A 73 1.49 -8.13 -5.05
N GLU A 74 1.79 -7.65 -6.26
CA GLU A 74 2.67 -8.38 -7.17
C GLU A 74 4.01 -8.69 -6.52
N GLN A 75 4.46 -9.94 -6.62
CA GLN A 75 5.68 -10.41 -5.98
C GLN A 75 6.89 -10.44 -6.92
N TYR A 76 6.65 -10.39 -8.22
CA TYR A 76 7.70 -10.49 -9.23
C TYR A 76 8.08 -9.11 -9.75
N LYS A 77 9.36 -8.75 -9.54
CA LYS A 77 9.93 -7.47 -9.96
C LYS A 77 9.62 -7.10 -11.40
N ASP A 78 9.74 -8.04 -12.32
CA ASP A 78 9.59 -7.76 -13.75
C ASP A 78 8.15 -7.35 -14.10
N VAL A 79 7.16 -8.03 -13.52
CA VAL A 79 5.74 -7.70 -13.68
C VAL A 79 5.42 -6.36 -13.05
N PHE A 80 5.90 -6.13 -11.83
CA PHE A 80 5.72 -4.88 -11.10
C PHE A 80 6.40 -3.70 -11.84
N TYR A 81 7.58 -3.95 -12.42
CA TYR A 81 8.30 -2.96 -13.25
C TYR A 81 7.53 -2.58 -14.51
N GLU A 82 6.90 -3.55 -15.19
CA GLU A 82 6.08 -3.25 -16.38
C GLU A 82 4.86 -2.38 -16.04
N ARG A 83 4.31 -2.52 -14.83
CA ARG A 83 3.20 -1.68 -14.35
C ARG A 83 3.64 -0.27 -13.98
N TYR A 84 4.75 -0.14 -13.26
CA TYR A 84 5.09 1.11 -12.56
C TYR A 84 6.48 1.66 -12.86
N GLY A 85 7.43 0.81 -13.25
CA GLY A 85 8.85 1.20 -13.36
C GLY A 85 9.15 2.21 -14.46
N LYS A 86 8.27 2.32 -15.46
CA LYS A 86 8.40 3.24 -16.60
C LYS A 86 7.52 4.47 -16.48
N MET A 87 6.69 4.56 -15.44
CA MET A 87 5.76 5.67 -15.25
C MET A 87 6.48 6.99 -15.02
N ASN A 88 6.01 8.03 -15.69
CA ASN A 88 6.37 9.41 -15.45
C ASN A 88 5.15 10.15 -14.86
N PRO A 89 5.34 11.34 -14.26
CA PRO A 89 4.23 12.19 -13.90
C PRO A 89 3.32 12.45 -15.11
N GLY A 90 2.04 12.17 -14.94
CA GLY A 90 1.05 12.35 -16.02
C GLY A 90 0.71 11.09 -16.82
N ASP A 91 1.46 10.01 -16.68
CA ASP A 91 1.12 8.74 -17.31
C ASP A 91 -0.12 8.11 -16.65
N PRO A 92 -0.97 7.38 -17.41
CA PRO A 92 -2.09 6.64 -16.83
C PRO A 92 -1.61 5.64 -15.78
N CYS A 93 -2.37 5.49 -14.69
CA CYS A 93 -2.12 4.45 -13.71
C CYS A 93 -2.65 3.10 -14.22
N TRP A 94 -1.91 2.03 -13.98
CA TRP A 94 -2.30 0.68 -14.42
C TRP A 94 -3.67 0.25 -13.86
N GLU A 95 -4.02 0.65 -12.65
CA GLU A 95 -5.30 0.29 -12.02
C GLU A 95 -6.51 1.07 -12.55
N ASP A 96 -6.31 2.13 -13.34
CA ASP A 96 -7.40 2.97 -13.85
C ASP A 96 -8.28 2.32 -14.93
N GLU A 97 -7.86 1.21 -15.52
CA GLU A 97 -8.50 0.68 -16.72
C GLU A 97 -9.91 0.14 -16.45
N GLU A 98 -10.25 -0.24 -15.22
CA GLU A 98 -11.49 -0.93 -14.90
C GLU A 98 -12.51 -0.11 -14.05
N HIS A 99 -12.21 1.12 -13.65
CA HIS A 99 -12.94 1.82 -12.55
C HIS A 99 -14.15 2.68 -12.95
N GLY A 100 -14.63 2.58 -14.17
CA GLY A 100 -15.92 3.14 -14.56
C GLY A 100 -16.01 4.67 -14.45
N LYS A 101 -16.97 5.18 -13.61
CA LYS A 101 -17.29 6.61 -13.45
C LYS A 101 -16.57 7.29 -12.28
N ARG A 102 -15.82 6.56 -11.51
CA ARG A 102 -15.12 7.04 -10.31
C ARG A 102 -13.88 7.84 -10.70
N GLN A 103 -13.25 8.48 -9.73
CA GLN A 103 -12.05 9.27 -9.98
C GLN A 103 -10.96 8.36 -10.55
N LYS A 104 -10.42 8.77 -11.68
CA LYS A 104 -9.23 8.17 -12.28
C LYS A 104 -8.01 9.01 -11.95
N TYR A 105 -6.83 8.42 -12.02
CA TYR A 105 -5.59 9.17 -11.90
C TYR A 105 -5.51 10.25 -12.99
N ASP A 106 -5.36 11.49 -12.58
CA ASP A 106 -5.37 12.67 -13.46
C ASP A 106 -3.96 13.09 -13.91
N GLY A 107 -2.93 12.35 -13.49
CA GLY A 107 -1.53 12.67 -13.78
C GLY A 107 -0.97 13.86 -13.01
N LYS A 108 -1.74 14.48 -12.11
CA LYS A 108 -1.34 15.67 -11.33
C LYS A 108 -1.47 15.47 -9.83
N THR A 109 -2.51 14.75 -9.42
CA THR A 109 -2.68 14.32 -8.03
C THR A 109 -1.46 13.51 -7.61
N PRO A 110 -0.87 13.72 -6.41
CA PRO A 110 0.22 12.89 -5.94
C PRO A 110 -0.15 11.41 -5.98
N LEU A 111 0.70 10.58 -6.58
CA LEU A 111 0.51 9.13 -6.67
C LEU A 111 1.28 8.44 -5.54
N PHE A 112 0.62 7.56 -4.81
CA PHE A 112 1.18 6.89 -3.64
C PHE A 112 0.94 5.36 -3.71
N MET A 113 1.97 4.56 -3.48
CA MET A 113 1.83 3.11 -3.31
C MET A 113 1.59 2.82 -1.84
N SER A 114 0.32 2.84 -1.43
CA SER A 114 -0.06 2.75 -0.01
C SER A 114 0.05 1.35 0.56
N GLU A 115 -0.06 0.31 -0.28
CA GLU A 115 0.21 -1.07 0.10
C GLU A 115 0.90 -1.85 -1.02
N PHE A 116 2.01 -2.51 -0.69
CA PHE A 116 2.70 -3.43 -1.59
C PHE A 116 3.53 -4.44 -0.81
N GLY A 117 4.04 -5.46 -1.48
CA GLY A 117 4.86 -6.50 -0.88
C GLY A 117 4.00 -7.62 -0.32
N GLY A 118 3.72 -7.62 0.96
CA GLY A 118 2.88 -8.65 1.57
C GLY A 118 3.45 -10.06 1.45
N THR A 119 4.77 -10.19 1.31
CA THR A 119 5.43 -11.49 1.12
C THR A 119 5.29 -12.35 2.37
N PHE A 120 4.59 -13.47 2.22
CA PHE A 120 4.36 -14.39 3.32
C PHE A 120 5.67 -15.05 3.78
N TRP A 121 5.98 -14.96 5.07
CA TRP A 121 7.09 -15.65 5.71
C TRP A 121 6.80 -15.93 7.18
N ALA A 122 6.50 -17.20 7.49
CA ALA A 122 6.26 -17.65 8.86
C ALA A 122 7.57 -18.10 9.51
N THR A 123 7.89 -17.53 10.67
CA THR A 123 8.99 -18.00 11.52
C THR A 123 8.43 -18.71 12.75
N GLY A 124 8.83 -19.97 12.95
CA GLY A 124 8.41 -20.76 14.13
C GLY A 124 7.25 -21.71 13.89
N THR A 125 6.90 -22.46 14.94
CA THR A 125 5.90 -23.54 14.90
C THR A 125 4.51 -23.12 15.38
N GLU A 126 4.33 -21.84 15.76
CA GLU A 126 3.12 -21.40 16.45
C GLU A 126 1.91 -21.27 15.52
N TYR A 127 2.14 -21.07 14.23
CA TYR A 127 1.07 -20.99 13.22
C TYR A 127 1.50 -21.69 11.92
N GLN A 128 0.74 -22.70 11.51
CA GLN A 128 0.84 -23.27 10.17
C GLN A 128 -0.35 -22.73 9.38
N PRO A 129 -0.14 -21.84 8.42
CA PRO A 129 -1.22 -21.36 7.58
C PRO A 129 -1.84 -22.55 6.85
N GLN A 130 -3.16 -22.63 6.85
CA GLN A 130 -3.85 -23.52 5.94
C GLN A 130 -3.44 -23.14 4.51
N GLN A 131 -3.20 -24.12 3.66
CA GLN A 131 -2.77 -23.95 2.26
C GLN A 131 -3.68 -23.04 1.41
N ASP A 132 -4.84 -22.67 1.93
CA ASP A 132 -5.87 -21.86 1.27
C ASP A 132 -5.99 -20.42 1.82
N SER A 133 -4.98 -19.88 2.50
CA SER A 133 -5.00 -18.43 2.78
C SER A 133 -4.96 -17.69 1.43
N GLY A 134 -5.91 -16.79 1.19
CA GLY A 134 -6.12 -16.11 -0.10
C GLY A 134 -4.93 -15.32 -0.67
N TRP A 135 -3.80 -15.33 0.02
CA TRP A 135 -2.49 -14.80 -0.38
C TRP A 135 -1.64 -15.81 -1.19
N SER A 136 -2.15 -17.01 -1.49
CA SER A 136 -1.42 -18.08 -2.16
C SER A 136 -1.31 -17.98 -3.69
N LYS A 137 -1.57 -16.79 -4.26
CA LYS A 137 -1.42 -16.56 -5.71
C LYS A 137 0.02 -16.75 -6.21
N TRP A 138 1.00 -16.53 -5.33
CA TRP A 138 2.42 -16.58 -5.66
C TRP A 138 3.11 -17.71 -4.90
N LYS A 139 4.19 -18.24 -5.48
CA LYS A 139 5.03 -19.22 -4.79
C LYS A 139 5.59 -18.57 -3.51
N ASN A 140 5.42 -19.26 -2.37
CA ASN A 140 6.03 -18.85 -1.12
C ASN A 140 7.55 -18.83 -1.25
N PRO A 141 8.23 -17.86 -0.63
CA PRO A 141 9.69 -17.82 -0.61
C PRO A 141 10.25 -19.03 0.13
N GLU A 142 11.43 -19.48 -0.29
CA GLU A 142 12.13 -20.64 0.29
C GLU A 142 13.14 -20.25 1.37
N SER A 143 13.46 -18.96 1.46
CA SER A 143 14.40 -18.42 2.45
C SER A 143 14.05 -16.99 2.85
N GLU A 144 14.60 -16.52 3.98
CA GLU A 144 14.50 -15.12 4.39
C GLU A 144 15.19 -14.17 3.41
N ASP A 145 16.24 -14.63 2.74
CA ASP A 145 16.95 -13.87 1.72
C ASP A 145 16.04 -13.62 0.51
N GLU A 146 15.27 -14.62 0.09
CA GLU A 146 14.30 -14.45 -0.99
C GLU A 146 13.21 -13.45 -0.62
N VAL A 147 12.73 -13.44 0.63
CA VAL A 147 11.78 -12.42 1.10
C VAL A 147 12.40 -11.03 1.00
N CYS A 148 13.63 -10.88 1.48
CA CYS A 148 14.36 -9.62 1.42
C CYS A 148 14.59 -9.19 -0.04
N ASP A 149 14.99 -10.11 -0.93
CA ASP A 149 15.20 -9.83 -2.36
C ASP A 149 13.92 -9.33 -3.03
N ARG A 150 12.78 -9.96 -2.77
CA ARG A 150 11.48 -9.49 -3.26
C ARG A 150 11.19 -8.08 -2.74
N CYS A 151 11.28 -7.87 -1.42
CA CYS A 151 11.02 -6.59 -0.78
C CYS A 151 11.88 -5.46 -1.40
N VAL A 152 13.21 -5.62 -1.41
CA VAL A 152 14.11 -4.56 -1.90
C VAL A 152 13.97 -4.35 -3.41
N SER A 153 13.67 -5.40 -4.18
CA SER A 153 13.49 -5.27 -5.63
C SER A 153 12.23 -4.52 -6.03
N LEU A 154 11.13 -4.70 -5.29
CA LEU A 154 9.90 -3.92 -5.48
C LEU A 154 10.09 -2.46 -5.04
N MET A 155 10.75 -2.24 -3.90
CA MET A 155 11.12 -0.88 -3.44
C MET A 155 11.98 -0.16 -4.47
N GLU A 156 12.93 -0.87 -5.10
CA GLU A 156 13.79 -0.30 -6.14
C GLU A 156 12.98 0.19 -7.34
N VAL A 157 11.96 -0.54 -7.77
CA VAL A 157 11.06 -0.12 -8.86
C VAL A 157 10.37 1.20 -8.50
N LEU A 158 9.82 1.31 -7.30
CA LEU A 158 9.12 2.52 -6.83
C LEU A 158 10.07 3.70 -6.68
N LEU A 159 11.26 3.50 -6.09
CA LEU A 159 12.27 4.54 -5.93
C LEU A 159 12.82 5.07 -7.27
N ASN A 160 12.89 4.22 -8.28
CA ASN A 160 13.34 4.62 -9.62
C ASN A 160 12.21 5.20 -10.48
N SER A 161 10.95 5.08 -10.08
CA SER A 161 9.82 5.71 -10.75
C SER A 161 9.73 7.19 -10.39
N LYS A 162 9.48 8.06 -11.38
CA LYS A 162 9.28 9.50 -11.17
C LYS A 162 7.83 9.86 -10.81
N ALA A 163 6.93 8.88 -10.84
CA ALA A 163 5.51 9.12 -10.63
C ALA A 163 5.11 9.04 -9.14
N PHE A 164 5.75 8.18 -8.35
CA PHE A 164 5.34 7.95 -6.96
C PHE A 164 5.95 8.96 -5.99
N CYS A 165 5.09 9.61 -5.21
CA CYS A 165 5.52 10.51 -4.12
C CYS A 165 5.89 9.78 -2.83
N GLY A 166 5.59 8.49 -2.72
CA GLY A 166 5.93 7.67 -1.56
C GLY A 166 5.37 6.25 -1.68
N TYR A 167 5.75 5.42 -0.72
CA TYR A 167 5.25 4.05 -0.61
C TYR A 167 5.17 3.58 0.84
N CYS A 168 4.34 2.55 1.09
CA CYS A 168 4.21 1.89 2.37
C CYS A 168 4.22 0.37 2.17
N TYR A 169 5.22 -0.30 2.73
CA TYR A 169 5.33 -1.77 2.67
C TYR A 169 4.32 -2.43 3.62
N THR A 170 3.62 -3.42 3.14
CA THR A 170 2.70 -4.23 3.93
C THR A 170 3.35 -5.54 4.32
N GLN A 171 3.79 -5.71 5.62
CA GLN A 171 3.54 -4.74 6.69
C GLN A 171 4.67 -4.71 7.72
N LEU A 172 4.55 -3.89 8.75
CA LEU A 172 5.60 -3.77 9.76
C LEU A 172 5.67 -4.99 10.68
N THR A 173 4.54 -5.48 11.17
CA THR A 173 4.47 -6.64 12.07
C THR A 173 3.44 -7.64 11.58
N ASP A 174 3.68 -8.92 11.83
CA ASP A 174 2.65 -9.94 11.62
C ASP A 174 1.38 -9.59 12.40
N ILE A 175 0.23 -9.94 11.83
CA ILE A 175 -1.07 -9.82 12.50
C ILE A 175 -1.92 -11.06 12.20
N GLU A 176 -2.23 -11.83 13.24
CA GLU A 176 -3.02 -13.06 13.13
C GLU A 176 -2.52 -14.00 12.02
N GLN A 177 -3.32 -14.25 10.97
CA GLN A 177 -2.95 -15.10 9.84
C GLN A 177 -2.05 -14.39 8.80
N GLU A 178 -1.91 -13.09 8.87
CA GLU A 178 -1.07 -12.31 7.95
C GLU A 178 0.38 -12.30 8.45
N MET A 179 1.15 -13.31 8.03
CA MET A 179 2.55 -13.47 8.42
C MET A 179 3.52 -12.84 7.39
N ASN A 180 3.19 -11.65 6.94
CA ASN A 180 3.93 -10.86 5.96
C ASN A 180 4.66 -9.65 6.56
N GLY A 181 4.68 -9.56 7.89
CA GLY A 181 5.38 -8.51 8.61
C GLY A 181 6.90 -8.59 8.50
N LEU A 182 7.57 -7.45 8.60
CA LEU A 182 9.03 -7.39 8.79
C LEU A 182 9.45 -7.85 10.19
N TYR A 183 8.53 -7.81 11.14
CA TYR A 183 8.69 -8.31 12.51
C TYR A 183 7.57 -9.29 12.84
N THR A 184 7.80 -10.15 13.85
CA THR A 184 6.77 -11.04 14.34
C THR A 184 5.60 -10.27 14.97
N TYR A 185 4.48 -10.95 15.26
CA TYR A 185 3.38 -10.39 16.05
C TYR A 185 3.83 -9.80 17.41
N ARG A 186 4.87 -10.39 18.01
CA ARG A 186 5.48 -9.90 19.26
C ARG A 186 6.51 -8.81 19.07
N ARG A 187 6.69 -8.34 17.81
CA ARG A 187 7.68 -7.32 17.42
C ARG A 187 9.13 -7.78 17.58
N GLU A 188 9.36 -9.07 17.48
CA GLU A 188 10.69 -9.67 17.45
C GLU A 188 11.20 -9.72 16.01
N LYS A 189 12.50 -9.75 15.83
CA LYS A 189 13.12 -9.84 14.49
C LYS A 189 12.75 -11.16 13.82
N LYS A 190 12.40 -11.11 12.54
CA LYS A 190 12.13 -12.26 11.68
C LYS A 190 13.32 -12.62 10.79
N PHE A 191 14.19 -11.66 10.53
CA PHE A 191 15.29 -11.77 9.58
C PHE A 191 16.62 -11.51 10.26
N SER A 192 17.71 -11.87 9.58
CA SER A 192 19.08 -11.53 9.95
C SER A 192 19.30 -10.02 9.98
N ASP A 193 20.28 -9.58 10.74
CA ASP A 193 20.67 -8.17 10.76
C ASP A 193 21.13 -7.67 9.38
N GLU A 194 21.72 -8.54 8.57
CA GLU A 194 22.11 -8.25 7.20
C GLU A 194 20.90 -7.90 6.32
N ASN A 195 19.83 -8.67 6.39
CA ASN A 195 18.61 -8.42 5.64
C ASN A 195 17.89 -7.13 6.09
N TYR A 196 17.86 -6.85 7.40
CA TYR A 196 17.37 -5.54 7.87
C TYR A 196 18.22 -4.38 7.36
N GLN A 197 19.55 -4.55 7.31
CA GLN A 197 20.43 -3.51 6.79
C GLN A 197 20.17 -3.25 5.30
N ARG A 198 19.95 -4.28 4.48
CA ARG A 198 19.61 -4.17 3.06
C ARG A 198 18.31 -3.38 2.87
N ILE A 199 17.25 -3.70 3.62
CA ILE A 199 15.97 -2.98 3.57
C ILE A 199 16.16 -1.52 4.00
N ARG A 200 16.93 -1.28 5.07
CA ARG A 200 17.24 0.07 5.55
C ARG A 200 18.00 0.90 4.51
N GLU A 201 19.01 0.32 3.88
CA GLU A 201 19.80 0.98 2.85
C GLU A 201 18.93 1.36 1.64
N MET A 202 18.00 0.49 1.25
CA MET A 202 17.04 0.80 0.19
C MET A 202 16.16 2.00 0.56
N ASN A 203 15.62 2.05 1.78
CA ASN A 203 14.81 3.17 2.26
C ASN A 203 15.59 4.49 2.44
N LEU A 204 16.91 4.44 2.50
CA LEU A 204 17.77 5.65 2.58
C LEU A 204 18.16 6.19 1.21
N ARG A 205 17.85 5.47 0.14
CA ARG A 205 18.14 5.95 -1.22
C ARG A 205 17.26 7.16 -1.54
N LYS A 206 17.83 8.08 -2.31
CA LYS A 206 17.07 9.17 -2.94
C LYS A 206 16.13 8.60 -3.99
N ALA A 207 14.88 9.04 -3.97
CA ALA A 207 13.91 8.65 -4.98
C ALA A 207 14.05 9.49 -6.25
N ALA A 208 13.75 8.89 -7.41
CA ALA A 208 13.87 9.59 -8.70
C ALA A 208 12.96 10.82 -8.81
N ILE A 209 11.83 10.84 -8.12
CA ILE A 209 10.92 12.00 -8.07
C ILE A 209 11.56 13.21 -7.38
N GLU A 210 12.54 13.03 -6.49
CA GLU A 210 13.24 14.13 -5.82
C GLU A 210 14.23 14.86 -6.74
N GLU A 211 14.44 14.35 -7.96
CA GLU A 211 15.36 14.90 -8.96
C GLU A 211 14.66 15.65 -10.11
N VAL A 212 13.32 15.78 -10.02
CA VAL A 212 12.45 16.41 -11.02
C VAL A 212 12.29 17.91 -10.75
#